data_a943849ee8dfb2248a92cd91304a44e7
#
_entry.id   a943849ee8dfb2248a92cd91304a44e7
#
_cell.length_a   1.000
_cell.length_b   1.000
_cell.length_c   1.000
_cell.angle_alpha   90.00
_cell.angle_beta   90.00
_cell.angle_gamma   90.00
#
_symmetry.space_group_name_H-M   'P 1'
#
loop_
_entity.id
_entity.type
_entity.pdbx_description
1 polymer ?
#
loop_
_entity_poly.entity_id
_entity_poly.type
_entity_poly.pdbx_seq_one_letter_code
_entity_poly.pdbx_strand_id
1 'polypeptide(L)'
;MTRIIEFSGTVLTGPQTEHHGLRSVDGLLTFHRPAAAPDLVLDGWVIPGLVDAHCHIGLGPGGDVPEGVAERQAVADRDAGTLLVRDAGAVHDTRWIQQRADLPRLIRSGRH
;
A
#
# COMPACT_ATOMS: atom_id res chain seq x y z
N MET A 1 -5.68 -16.44 16.78
CA MET A 1 -4.36 -17.05 16.47
C MET A 1 -3.48 -15.97 15.87
N THR A 2 -2.30 -15.77 16.41
CA THR A 2 -1.35 -14.75 15.93
C THR A 2 -0.73 -15.19 14.61
N ARG A 3 -0.78 -14.33 13.60
CA ARG A 3 -0.13 -14.54 12.30
C ARG A 3 1.22 -13.84 12.25
N ILE A 4 2.27 -14.59 11.96
CA ILE A 4 3.64 -14.07 11.87
C ILE A 4 4.16 -14.26 10.45
N ILE A 5 4.59 -13.17 9.81
CA ILE A 5 5.31 -13.17 8.54
C ILE A 5 6.72 -12.67 8.81
N GLU A 6 7.73 -13.43 8.40
CA GLU A 6 9.13 -13.02 8.48
C GLU A 6 9.63 -12.57 7.10
N PHE A 7 10.32 -11.44 7.05
CA PHE A 7 11.02 -10.95 5.86
C PHE A 7 12.52 -11.23 6.04
N SER A 8 13.06 -12.19 5.27
CA SER A 8 14.43 -12.67 5.43
C SER A 8 15.47 -11.83 4.71
N GLY A 9 15.07 -10.89 3.89
CA GLY A 9 15.97 -10.05 3.10
C GLY A 9 16.36 -8.74 3.77
N THR A 10 16.97 -7.87 2.98
CA THR A 10 17.37 -6.53 3.42
C THR A 10 16.16 -5.60 3.47
N VAL A 11 16.06 -4.83 4.54
CA VAL A 11 15.00 -3.83 4.77
C VAL A 11 15.61 -2.43 4.68
N LEU A 12 15.15 -1.64 3.73
CA LEU A 12 15.54 -0.23 3.60
C LEU A 12 14.53 0.67 4.31
N THR A 13 14.98 1.44 5.28
CA THR A 13 14.13 2.42 6.00
C THR A 13 14.47 3.86 5.63
N GLY A 14 15.50 4.06 4.82
CA GLY A 14 15.95 5.35 4.31
C GLY A 14 17.06 5.17 3.28
N PRO A 15 17.57 6.27 2.67
CA PRO A 15 18.50 6.19 1.54
C PRO A 15 19.81 5.43 1.82
N GLN A 16 20.23 5.34 3.07
CA GLN A 16 21.47 4.67 3.48
C GLN A 16 21.28 3.85 4.77
N THR A 17 20.04 3.46 5.06
CA THR A 17 19.72 2.75 6.31
C THR A 17 19.18 1.37 5.98
N GLU A 18 20.02 0.37 6.23
CA GLU A 18 19.68 -1.04 6.02
C GLU A 18 19.46 -1.74 7.36
N HIS A 19 18.45 -2.59 7.40
CA HIS A 19 18.14 -3.45 8.52
C HIS A 19 17.86 -4.88 8.06
N HIS A 20 17.82 -5.80 9.01
CA HIS A 20 17.45 -7.19 8.79
C HIS A 20 16.48 -7.64 9.89
N GLY A 21 15.77 -8.72 9.61
CA GLY A 21 14.92 -9.36 10.60
C GLY A 21 13.60 -8.64 10.88
N LEU A 22 13.04 -7.98 9.85
CA LEU A 22 11.69 -7.42 9.94
C LEU A 22 10.65 -8.53 9.98
N ARG A 23 9.62 -8.32 10.78
CA ARG A 23 8.45 -9.21 10.87
C ARG A 23 7.17 -8.41 10.87
N SER A 24 6.11 -9.05 10.39
CA SER A 24 4.75 -8.59 10.63
C SER A 24 4.08 -9.55 11.62
N VAL A 25 3.61 -9.02 12.72
CA VAL A 25 2.85 -9.76 13.74
C VAL A 25 1.44 -9.19 13.77
N ASP A 26 0.48 -9.95 13.29
CA ASP A 26 -0.93 -9.50 13.16
C ASP A 26 -1.06 -8.14 12.43
N GLY A 27 -0.24 -7.95 11.38
CA GLY A 27 -0.23 -6.72 10.57
C GLY A 27 0.61 -5.58 11.12
N LEU A 28 1.22 -5.72 12.30
CA LEU A 28 2.14 -4.71 12.85
C LEU A 28 3.59 -5.08 12.55
N LEU A 29 4.34 -4.13 12.02
CA LEU A 29 5.75 -4.33 11.71
C LEU A 29 6.62 -4.20 12.96
N THR A 30 7.57 -5.11 13.12
CA THR A 30 8.51 -5.11 14.25
C THR A 30 9.84 -5.75 13.87
N PHE A 31 10.93 -5.27 14.46
CA PHE A 31 12.24 -5.94 14.44
C PHE A 31 12.42 -6.90 15.62
N HIS A 32 11.51 -6.88 16.57
CA HIS A 32 11.53 -7.85 17.68
C HIS A 32 11.20 -9.25 17.15
N ARG A 33 11.99 -10.25 17.62
CA ARG A 33 11.78 -11.65 17.24
C ARG A 33 10.76 -12.29 18.19
N PRO A 34 9.57 -12.69 17.70
CA PRO A 34 8.64 -13.47 18.49
C PRO A 34 9.23 -14.83 18.87
N ALA A 35 8.75 -15.40 19.98
CA ALA A 35 9.15 -16.76 20.38
C ALA A 35 8.58 -17.84 19.44
N ALA A 36 7.41 -17.57 18.83
CA ALA A 36 6.78 -18.47 17.89
C ALA A 36 7.46 -18.42 16.51
N ALA A 37 7.44 -19.56 15.82
CA ALA A 37 7.90 -19.64 14.44
C ALA A 37 7.00 -18.85 13.49
N PRO A 38 7.55 -18.31 12.37
CA PRO A 38 6.74 -17.62 11.38
C PRO A 38 5.84 -18.60 10.61
N ASP A 39 4.64 -18.15 10.28
CA ASP A 39 3.70 -18.87 9.41
C ASP A 39 4.12 -18.79 7.94
N LEU A 40 4.84 -17.73 7.58
CA LEU A 40 5.31 -17.47 6.22
C LEU A 40 6.65 -16.75 6.29
N VAL A 41 7.59 -17.17 5.44
CA VAL A 41 8.86 -16.46 5.20
C VAL A 41 8.87 -15.93 3.78
N LEU A 42 9.10 -14.64 3.63
CA LEU A 42 9.27 -13.96 2.35
C LEU A 42 10.71 -13.49 2.22
N ASP A 43 11.37 -13.91 1.14
CA ASP A 43 12.73 -13.49 0.82
C ASP A 43 12.71 -12.36 -0.22
N GLY A 44 13.63 -11.41 -0.06
CA GLY A 44 13.77 -10.28 -0.98
C GLY A 44 14.04 -8.97 -0.25
N TRP A 45 14.02 -7.90 -1.00
CA TRP A 45 14.17 -6.55 -0.46
C TRP A 45 12.84 -6.03 0.04
N VAL A 46 12.85 -5.43 1.23
CA VAL A 46 11.70 -4.70 1.77
C VAL A 46 12.00 -3.22 1.68
N ILE A 47 11.14 -2.50 0.98
CA ILE A 47 11.25 -1.06 0.81
C ILE A 47 9.96 -0.39 1.30
N PRO A 48 9.98 0.91 1.64
CA PRO A 48 8.76 1.67 1.87
C PRO A 48 7.84 1.60 0.65
N GLY A 49 6.54 1.60 0.87
CA GLY A 49 5.56 1.66 -0.19
C GLY A 49 5.78 2.91 -1.05
N LEU A 50 5.56 2.78 -2.36
CA LEU A 50 5.68 3.90 -3.29
C LEU A 50 4.58 4.91 -3.03
N VAL A 51 4.89 6.17 -3.31
CA VAL A 51 3.94 7.29 -3.20
C VAL A 51 3.70 7.87 -4.60
N ASP A 52 2.45 7.83 -5.05
CA ASP A 52 2.04 8.60 -6.23
C ASP A 52 1.55 9.99 -5.77
N ALA A 53 2.36 11.00 -6.05
CA ALA A 53 2.09 12.37 -5.61
C ALA A 53 1.07 13.11 -6.48
N HIS A 54 0.70 12.56 -7.65
CA HIS A 54 -0.28 13.16 -8.55
C HIS A 54 -0.97 12.06 -9.37
N CYS A 55 -2.15 11.68 -8.94
CA CYS A 55 -2.96 10.65 -9.58
C CYS A 55 -4.41 11.11 -9.66
N HIS A 56 -5.19 10.49 -10.53
CA HIS A 56 -6.62 10.68 -10.66
C HIS A 56 -7.32 9.32 -10.68
N ILE A 57 -7.59 8.76 -9.50
CA ILE A 57 -8.43 7.55 -9.43
C ILE A 57 -9.86 7.94 -9.79
N GLY A 58 -10.45 7.23 -10.71
CA GLY A 58 -11.80 7.52 -11.22
C GLY A 58 -11.83 8.33 -12.50
N LEU A 59 -10.68 8.60 -13.12
CA LEU A 59 -10.59 9.20 -14.45
C LEU A 59 -9.99 8.22 -15.46
N GLY A 60 -10.44 8.32 -16.70
CA GLY A 60 -9.94 7.61 -17.85
C GLY A 60 -9.80 8.55 -19.05
N PRO A 61 -9.39 8.04 -20.22
CA PRO A 61 -9.20 8.87 -21.42
C PRO A 61 -10.46 9.63 -21.87
N GLY A 62 -11.63 9.12 -21.56
CA GLY A 62 -12.93 9.74 -21.86
C GLY A 62 -13.49 10.59 -20.72
N GLY A 63 -12.73 10.84 -19.66
CA GLY A 63 -13.18 11.52 -18.46
C GLY A 63 -13.51 10.57 -17.32
N ASP A 64 -14.65 10.79 -16.68
CA ASP A 64 -15.11 10.01 -15.55
C ASP A 64 -15.36 8.53 -15.87
N VAL A 65 -15.07 7.65 -14.91
CA VAL A 65 -15.25 6.20 -15.07
C VAL A 65 -16.16 5.63 -13.96
N PRO A 66 -16.86 4.50 -14.22
CA PRO A 66 -17.64 3.82 -13.20
C PRO A 66 -16.79 3.40 -11.98
N GLU A 67 -17.43 3.31 -10.81
CA GLU A 67 -16.76 2.93 -9.55
C GLU A 67 -15.95 1.63 -9.65
N GLY A 68 -16.49 0.61 -10.32
CA GLY A 68 -15.75 -0.66 -10.52
C GLY A 68 -14.50 -0.51 -11.38
N VAL A 69 -14.42 0.50 -12.25
CA VAL A 69 -13.19 0.83 -12.99
C VAL A 69 -12.22 1.57 -12.07
N ALA A 70 -12.69 2.53 -11.29
CA ALA A 70 -11.90 3.23 -10.29
C ALA A 70 -11.30 2.26 -9.26
N GLU A 71 -12.07 1.24 -8.82
CA GLU A 71 -11.56 0.19 -7.94
C GLU A 71 -10.42 -0.59 -8.59
N ARG A 72 -10.56 -1.00 -9.85
CA ARG A 72 -9.47 -1.68 -10.58
C ARG A 72 -8.23 -0.81 -10.74
N GLN A 73 -8.38 0.50 -10.92
CA GLN A 73 -7.25 1.44 -10.95
C GLN A 73 -6.52 1.43 -9.61
N ALA A 74 -7.23 1.56 -8.50
CA ALA A 74 -6.64 1.52 -7.16
C ALA A 74 -5.95 0.17 -6.85
N VAL A 75 -6.55 -0.94 -7.29
CA VAL A 75 -5.94 -2.28 -7.16
C VAL A 75 -4.65 -2.36 -7.98
N ALA A 76 -4.63 -1.84 -9.21
CA ALA A 76 -3.45 -1.84 -10.06
C ALA A 76 -2.31 -1.03 -9.43
N ASP A 77 -2.61 0.13 -8.85
CA ASP A 77 -1.63 0.94 -8.12
C ASP A 77 -1.03 0.18 -6.94
N ARG A 78 -1.89 -0.45 -6.11
CA ARG A 78 -1.44 -1.29 -5.00
C ARG A 78 -0.53 -2.43 -5.48
N ASP A 79 -0.92 -3.13 -6.52
CA ASP A 79 -0.19 -4.30 -7.03
C ASP A 79 1.15 -3.90 -7.67
N ALA A 80 1.27 -2.65 -8.12
CA ALA A 80 2.52 -2.05 -8.55
C ALA A 80 3.41 -1.56 -7.39
N GLY A 81 2.92 -1.64 -6.14
CA GLY A 81 3.65 -1.23 -4.94
C GLY A 81 3.34 0.19 -4.45
N THR A 82 2.39 0.89 -5.06
CA THR A 82 1.94 2.21 -4.60
C THR A 82 0.99 2.04 -3.42
N LEU A 83 1.41 2.48 -2.24
CA LEU A 83 0.63 2.35 -1.01
C LEU A 83 0.04 3.67 -0.50
N LEU A 84 0.43 4.79 -1.08
CA LEU A 84 -0.12 6.11 -0.82
C LEU A 84 -0.32 6.86 -2.14
N VAL A 85 -1.51 7.36 -2.35
CA VAL A 85 -1.88 8.15 -3.53
C VAL A 85 -2.35 9.53 -3.09
N ARG A 86 -1.79 10.57 -3.69
CA ARG A 86 -2.37 11.91 -3.66
C ARG A 86 -3.26 12.08 -4.88
N ASP A 87 -4.56 11.94 -4.67
CA ASP A 87 -5.56 12.15 -5.72
C ASP A 87 -5.74 13.66 -5.97
N ALA A 88 -5.38 14.10 -7.16
CA ALA A 88 -5.44 15.50 -7.57
C ALA A 88 -6.86 15.95 -7.97
N GLY A 89 -7.85 15.10 -7.78
CA GLY A 89 -9.27 15.38 -7.95
C GLY A 89 -9.97 14.34 -8.83
N ALA A 90 -11.23 14.11 -8.52
CA ALA A 90 -12.11 13.22 -9.26
C ALA A 90 -13.53 13.84 -9.35
N VAL A 91 -14.27 13.50 -10.40
CA VAL A 91 -15.67 13.94 -10.56
C VAL A 91 -16.56 13.24 -9.53
N HIS A 92 -16.34 11.93 -9.33
CA HIS A 92 -17.08 11.13 -8.38
C HIS A 92 -16.48 11.12 -6.99
N ASP A 93 -17.29 10.71 -6.04
CA ASP A 93 -16.85 10.55 -4.66
C ASP A 93 -16.01 9.27 -4.50
N THR A 94 -14.72 9.45 -4.27
CA THR A 94 -13.75 8.36 -4.05
C THR A 94 -13.45 8.12 -2.57
N ARG A 95 -14.26 8.66 -1.62
CA ARG A 95 -14.06 8.45 -0.17
C ARG A 95 -14.14 7.01 0.25
N TRP A 96 -14.88 6.18 -0.48
CA TRP A 96 -14.99 4.76 -0.21
C TRP A 96 -13.63 4.04 -0.24
N ILE A 97 -12.68 4.53 -1.03
CA ILE A 97 -11.30 3.99 -1.07
C ILE A 97 -10.62 4.16 0.29
N GLN A 98 -10.85 5.28 0.98
CA GLN A 98 -10.26 5.55 2.29
C GLN A 98 -10.74 4.59 3.38
N GLN A 99 -11.86 3.90 3.16
CA GLN A 99 -12.45 2.93 4.08
C GLN A 99 -11.94 1.50 3.81
N ARG A 100 -11.14 1.30 2.77
CA ARG A 100 -10.65 0.01 2.31
C ARG A 100 -9.20 -0.18 2.72
N ALA A 101 -8.97 -1.09 3.68
CA ALA A 101 -7.61 -1.43 4.16
C ALA A 101 -6.77 -2.20 3.13
N ASP A 102 -7.40 -2.78 2.14
CA ASP A 102 -6.78 -3.53 1.05
C ASP A 102 -6.40 -2.68 -0.17
N LEU A 103 -6.70 -1.38 -0.14
CA LEU A 103 -6.33 -0.42 -1.20
C LEU A 103 -5.26 0.57 -0.71
N PRO A 104 -4.58 1.31 -1.61
CA PRO A 104 -3.67 2.37 -1.21
C PRO A 104 -4.37 3.41 -0.33
N ARG A 105 -3.64 3.98 0.62
CA ARG A 105 -4.14 5.16 1.35
C ARG A 105 -4.31 6.31 0.36
N LEU A 106 -5.42 7.03 0.50
CA LEU A 106 -5.79 8.10 -0.41
C LEU A 106 -5.81 9.44 0.31
N ILE A 107 -5.04 10.41 -0.18
CA ILE A 107 -5.15 11.82 0.19
C ILE A 107 -5.87 12.51 -0.97
N ARG A 108 -7.04 13.03 -0.70
CA ARG A 108 -7.91 13.63 -1.74
C ARG A 108 -7.78 15.13 -1.78
N SER A 109 -7.66 15.68 -2.99
CA SER A 109 -7.80 17.13 -3.23
C SER A 109 -9.27 17.58 -3.30
N GLY A 110 -10.18 16.63 -3.43
CA GLY A 110 -11.60 16.89 -3.51
C GLY A 110 -12.19 16.66 -4.90
N ARG A 111 -13.29 17.35 -5.17
CA ARG A 111 -14.02 17.25 -6.44
C ARG A 111 -13.48 18.26 -7.45
N HIS A 112 -13.35 17.84 -8.70
CA HIS A 112 -13.14 18.73 -9.84
C HIS A 112 -14.43 19.48 -10.17
#